data_167e213a4d5dc229637dbf5676c2f160
#
_entry.id   167e213a4d5dc229637dbf5676c2f160
#
_cell.length_a   1.000
_cell.length_b   1.000
_cell.length_c   1.000
_cell.angle_alpha   90.00
_cell.angle_beta   90.00
_cell.angle_gamma   90.00
#
_symmetry.space_group_name_H-M   'P 1'
#
loop_
_entity.id
_entity.type
_entity.pdbx_description
1 polymer ?
#
loop_
_entity_poly.entity_id
_entity_poly.type
_entity_poly.pdbx_seq_one_letter_code
_entity_poly.pdbx_strand_id
1 'polypeptide(L)'
;MKAAVIYQKGELPEYVDFPEPVAQNDDELLVSVKAVAIKHFDKGKAAGRHYSSSIPRENGQVIGGDGVCVLDDGTKVYGMGVSGMLAEKATIEKDRVVKLPANLSDATAAALANAVIGSAMGLRFKADIQPGDVVLINGATGFTGRVAVQIAKHYGAKKVIATGRNTQSLQDLLALGADEIISLNQGDEQFLDQLKKSQLNGPVGVIIDYLWGHSAEMILGSSKGKGSFTNKIRFVSVGSVTGDLIQLSAANLRSVNLQLTGSGLGSWSNDQVRLLFSEILPEMFQLASDGKLKVETIEVNLKNIADIWNLDVSDGQRLVVTI
;
A
#
# COMPACT_ATOMS: atom_id res chain seq x y z
N MET A 1 14.15 15.22 22.23
CA MET A 1 12.79 14.94 21.75
C MET A 1 12.34 13.56 22.16
N LYS A 2 11.04 13.30 22.25
CA LYS A 2 10.51 11.95 22.42
C LYS A 2 10.48 11.21 21.08
N ALA A 3 10.84 9.91 21.07
CA ALA A 3 10.92 9.09 19.86
C ALA A 3 10.66 7.60 20.16
N ALA A 4 10.23 6.87 19.12
CA ALA A 4 10.21 5.42 19.11
C ALA A 4 11.51 4.89 18.50
N VAL A 5 12.32 4.23 19.32
CA VAL A 5 13.68 3.79 18.98
C VAL A 5 13.79 2.28 19.07
N ILE A 6 14.45 1.66 18.11
CA ILE A 6 14.91 0.26 18.16
C ILE A 6 16.42 0.24 18.31
N TYR A 7 16.92 -0.65 19.15
CA TYR A 7 18.37 -0.85 19.38
C TYR A 7 18.89 -2.09 18.65
N GLN A 8 18.07 -3.11 18.47
CA GLN A 8 18.40 -4.31 17.73
C GLN A 8 17.27 -4.71 16.78
N LYS A 9 17.61 -5.43 15.71
CA LYS A 9 16.64 -5.95 14.75
C LYS A 9 15.68 -6.94 15.43
N GLY A 10 14.38 -6.71 15.24
CA GLY A 10 13.32 -7.58 15.75
C GLY A 10 12.87 -7.26 17.17
N GLU A 11 13.51 -6.33 17.85
CA GLU A 11 13.03 -5.83 19.15
C GLU A 11 11.82 -4.92 18.99
N LEU A 12 11.07 -4.75 20.09
CA LEU A 12 10.00 -3.76 20.16
C LEU A 12 10.60 -2.35 20.24
N PRO A 13 9.97 -1.36 19.60
CA PRO A 13 10.41 0.01 19.76
C PRO A 13 10.14 0.52 21.17
N GLU A 14 11.07 1.28 21.71
CA GLU A 14 10.96 1.92 23.00
C GLU A 14 10.62 3.40 22.85
N TYR A 15 9.77 3.93 23.73
CA TYR A 15 9.46 5.36 23.85
C TYR A 15 10.48 6.02 24.77
N VAL A 16 11.44 6.73 24.20
CA VAL A 16 12.59 7.28 24.93
C VAL A 16 12.87 8.75 24.58
N ASP A 17 13.70 9.40 25.42
CA ASP A 17 14.34 10.65 25.04
C ASP A 17 15.47 10.36 24.04
N PHE A 18 15.44 11.04 22.90
CA PHE A 18 16.41 10.85 21.82
C PHE A 18 16.89 12.21 21.31
N PRO A 19 18.14 12.34 20.81
CA PRO A 19 18.63 13.57 20.21
C PRO A 19 17.74 14.06 19.07
N GLU A 20 17.54 15.36 18.97
CA GLU A 20 16.84 15.95 17.80
C GLU A 20 17.67 15.75 16.55
N PRO A 21 17.02 15.42 15.40
CA PRO A 21 17.74 15.32 14.14
C PRO A 21 18.15 16.70 13.63
N VAL A 22 19.21 16.74 12.87
CA VAL A 22 19.71 17.96 12.22
C VAL A 22 19.76 17.67 10.72
N ALA A 23 19.21 18.61 9.92
CA ALA A 23 19.33 18.56 8.47
C ALA A 23 20.82 18.56 8.08
N GLN A 24 21.23 17.60 7.25
CA GLN A 24 22.63 17.40 6.89
C GLN A 24 23.04 18.23 5.65
N ASN A 25 22.06 18.71 4.89
CA ASN A 25 22.26 19.47 3.67
C ASN A 25 20.97 20.29 3.33
N ASP A 26 21.05 21.09 2.27
CA ASP A 26 19.95 21.95 1.82
C ASP A 26 18.74 21.20 1.20
N ASP A 27 18.88 19.90 0.94
CA ASP A 27 17.83 19.05 0.40
C ASP A 27 16.98 18.40 1.52
N GLU A 28 17.30 18.65 2.78
CA GLU A 28 16.55 18.20 3.94
C GLU A 28 15.84 19.35 4.67
N LEU A 29 14.64 19.06 5.15
CA LEU A 29 13.85 19.97 5.99
C LEU A 29 13.67 19.37 7.39
N LEU A 30 13.95 20.15 8.43
CA LEU A 30 13.57 19.80 9.80
C LEU A 30 12.08 20.14 9.98
N VAL A 31 11.30 19.19 10.52
CA VAL A 31 9.85 19.33 10.66
C VAL A 31 9.36 18.83 12.01
N SER A 32 8.19 19.34 12.43
CA SER A 32 7.42 18.78 13.56
C SER A 32 6.47 17.72 13.05
N VAL A 33 6.58 16.49 13.54
CA VAL A 33 5.74 15.36 13.14
C VAL A 33 4.40 15.40 13.86
N LYS A 34 3.31 15.00 13.18
CA LYS A 34 1.94 14.95 13.73
C LYS A 34 1.33 13.57 13.71
N ALA A 35 1.53 12.80 12.63
CA ALA A 35 0.97 11.47 12.51
C ALA A 35 1.83 10.58 11.61
N VAL A 36 2.00 9.34 12.02
CA VAL A 36 2.76 8.31 11.28
C VAL A 36 1.97 7.01 11.26
N ALA A 37 1.71 6.46 10.07
CA ALA A 37 1.07 5.16 9.96
C ALA A 37 2.08 4.03 10.19
N ILE A 38 1.70 3.00 10.94
CA ILE A 38 2.47 1.76 11.05
C ILE A 38 2.06 0.81 9.93
N LYS A 39 3.00 0.43 9.11
CA LYS A 39 2.81 -0.43 7.94
C LYS A 39 3.55 -1.75 8.10
N HIS A 40 3.13 -2.79 7.37
CA HIS A 40 3.92 -4.03 7.26
C HIS A 40 5.36 -3.77 6.80
N PHE A 41 5.55 -2.77 5.96
CA PHE A 41 6.85 -2.28 5.53
C PHE A 41 7.74 -1.83 6.70
N ASP A 42 7.21 -0.99 7.60
CA ASP A 42 7.96 -0.50 8.77
C ASP A 42 8.31 -1.65 9.72
N LYS A 43 7.33 -2.54 10.00
CA LYS A 43 7.56 -3.75 10.81
C LYS A 43 8.59 -4.68 10.16
N GLY A 44 8.53 -4.84 8.84
CA GLY A 44 9.49 -5.64 8.06
C GLY A 44 10.90 -5.09 8.12
N LYS A 45 11.05 -3.75 7.99
CA LYS A 45 12.34 -3.08 8.13
C LYS A 45 12.91 -3.21 9.54
N ALA A 46 12.12 -2.92 10.56
CA ALA A 46 12.54 -3.04 11.96
C ALA A 46 12.95 -4.47 12.33
N ALA A 47 12.25 -5.47 11.78
CA ALA A 47 12.58 -6.89 11.97
C ALA A 47 13.76 -7.39 11.10
N GLY A 48 14.33 -6.54 10.23
CA GLY A 48 15.40 -6.95 9.31
C GLY A 48 14.98 -7.89 8.18
N ARG A 49 13.68 -8.07 7.95
CA ARG A 49 13.12 -8.99 6.93
C ARG A 49 12.92 -8.35 5.55
N HIS A 50 12.98 -7.02 5.48
CA HIS A 50 12.86 -6.32 4.21
C HIS A 50 14.21 -6.12 3.54
N TYR A 51 14.30 -6.25 2.21
CA TYR A 51 15.57 -6.11 1.45
C TYR A 51 16.26 -4.74 1.65
N SER A 52 15.52 -3.69 2.03
CA SER A 52 16.06 -2.36 2.33
C SER A 52 16.30 -2.11 3.83
N SER A 53 16.33 -3.17 4.66
CA SER A 53 16.60 -3.02 6.09
C SER A 53 18.05 -2.63 6.34
N SER A 54 18.26 -1.62 7.18
CA SER A 54 19.57 -1.25 7.71
C SER A 54 19.84 -1.91 9.07
N ILE A 55 21.10 -1.96 9.48
CA ILE A 55 21.46 -2.34 10.85
C ILE A 55 21.23 -1.09 11.73
N PRO A 56 20.52 -1.20 12.88
CA PRO A 56 20.42 -0.10 13.82
C PRO A 56 21.81 0.41 14.23
N ARG A 57 21.93 1.70 14.45
CA ARG A 57 23.17 2.31 14.96
C ARG A 57 23.37 1.88 16.41
N GLU A 58 24.60 1.91 16.93
CA GLU A 58 24.90 1.58 18.33
C GLU A 58 24.03 2.37 19.33
N ASN A 59 23.72 3.63 19.00
CA ASN A 59 22.88 4.50 19.84
C ASN A 59 21.37 4.38 19.56
N GLY A 60 20.95 3.35 18.83
CA GLY A 60 19.55 3.16 18.43
C GLY A 60 19.19 3.89 17.11
N GLN A 61 18.03 3.57 16.61
CA GLN A 61 17.47 4.13 15.38
C GLN A 61 15.99 4.45 15.56
N VAL A 62 15.62 5.71 15.27
CA VAL A 62 14.21 6.11 15.17
C VAL A 62 13.57 5.43 13.95
N ILE A 63 12.38 4.85 14.14
CA ILE A 63 11.65 4.13 13.12
C ILE A 63 10.58 4.99 12.43
N GLY A 64 9.93 4.45 11.38
CA GLY A 64 8.94 5.15 10.56
C GLY A 64 9.55 5.79 9.31
N GLY A 65 8.95 5.53 8.15
CA GLY A 65 9.50 5.95 6.87
C GLY A 65 8.89 7.23 6.28
N ASP A 66 7.69 7.58 6.70
CA ASP A 66 6.90 8.69 6.14
C ASP A 66 5.81 9.10 7.12
N GLY A 67 5.30 10.31 6.99
CA GLY A 67 4.24 10.79 7.87
C GLY A 67 3.76 12.20 7.54
N VAL A 68 2.83 12.65 8.35
CA VAL A 68 2.29 14.02 8.32
C VAL A 68 3.10 14.90 9.25
N CYS A 69 3.51 16.06 8.74
CA CYS A 69 4.35 17.02 9.44
C CYS A 69 3.83 18.44 9.28
N VAL A 70 4.39 19.33 10.08
CA VAL A 70 4.21 20.77 9.97
C VAL A 70 5.58 21.42 9.76
N LEU A 71 5.67 22.24 8.72
CA LEU A 71 6.84 23.08 8.42
C LEU A 71 6.90 24.29 9.38
N ASP A 72 8.02 24.99 9.43
CA ASP A 72 8.24 26.15 10.30
C ASP A 72 7.24 27.29 10.03
N ASP A 73 6.73 27.39 8.81
CA ASP A 73 5.71 28.38 8.43
C ASP A 73 4.26 27.96 8.79
N GLY A 74 4.10 26.81 9.45
CA GLY A 74 2.80 26.25 9.82
C GLY A 74 2.11 25.45 8.72
N THR A 75 2.72 25.29 7.54
CA THR A 75 2.15 24.50 6.46
C THR A 75 2.14 23.01 6.81
N LYS A 76 0.96 22.37 6.73
CA LYS A 76 0.80 20.94 6.93
C LYS A 76 1.15 20.19 5.64
N VAL A 77 2.03 19.18 5.77
CA VAL A 77 2.55 18.41 4.64
C VAL A 77 2.61 16.92 4.98
N TYR A 78 2.55 16.08 3.95
CA TYR A 78 3.06 14.71 4.00
C TYR A 78 4.50 14.70 3.48
N GLY A 79 5.39 13.94 4.11
CA GLY A 79 6.79 13.84 3.69
C GLY A 79 7.42 12.48 3.93
N MET A 80 8.48 12.20 3.16
CA MET A 80 9.33 11.01 3.33
C MET A 80 10.45 11.31 4.32
N GLY A 81 10.55 10.51 5.38
CA GLY A 81 11.53 10.70 6.43
C GLY A 81 12.94 10.24 6.05
N VAL A 82 13.90 11.06 6.43
CA VAL A 82 15.34 10.73 6.38
C VAL A 82 15.82 10.19 7.72
N SER A 83 15.42 10.82 8.83
CA SER A 83 15.88 10.47 10.19
C SER A 83 15.00 9.47 10.95
N GLY A 84 13.90 9.02 10.38
CA GLY A 84 12.82 8.30 11.06
C GLY A 84 11.72 9.24 11.55
N MET A 85 10.46 8.81 11.42
CA MET A 85 9.29 9.67 11.58
C MET A 85 8.51 9.45 12.89
N LEU A 86 8.71 8.33 13.60
CA LEU A 86 8.04 8.07 14.88
C LEU A 86 8.75 8.83 16.02
N ALA A 87 8.74 10.16 15.93
CA ALA A 87 9.36 11.08 16.85
C ALA A 87 8.68 12.47 16.77
N GLU A 88 8.89 13.33 17.77
CA GLU A 88 8.35 14.70 17.78
C GLU A 88 8.89 15.55 16.62
N LYS A 89 10.15 15.32 16.21
CA LYS A 89 10.80 15.99 15.07
C LYS A 89 11.47 14.97 14.17
N ALA A 90 11.54 15.29 12.89
CA ALA A 90 12.22 14.50 11.88
C ALA A 90 12.86 15.39 10.83
N THR A 91 13.82 14.85 10.08
CA THR A 91 14.23 15.43 8.78
C THR A 91 13.53 14.67 7.66
N ILE A 92 13.05 15.41 6.65
CA ILE A 92 12.35 14.88 5.46
C ILE A 92 13.04 15.35 4.18
N GLU A 93 12.86 14.61 3.09
CA GLU A 93 13.38 14.98 1.77
C GLU A 93 12.55 16.15 1.19
N LYS A 94 13.18 17.26 0.83
CA LYS A 94 12.54 18.50 0.34
C LYS A 94 11.78 18.31 -0.96
N ASP A 95 12.23 17.44 -1.85
CA ASP A 95 11.62 17.12 -3.13
C ASP A 95 10.50 16.08 -3.06
N ARG A 96 10.30 15.48 -1.86
CA ARG A 96 9.27 14.46 -1.59
C ARG A 96 8.27 14.90 -0.54
N VAL A 97 7.80 16.14 -0.72
CA VAL A 97 6.83 16.78 0.16
C VAL A 97 5.54 17.06 -0.62
N VAL A 98 4.40 16.78 0.02
CA VAL A 98 3.07 17.07 -0.55
C VAL A 98 2.28 17.90 0.43
N LYS A 99 1.85 19.11 0.01
CA LYS A 99 0.95 19.95 0.81
C LYS A 99 -0.41 19.26 0.95
N LEU A 100 -0.92 19.22 2.18
CA LEU A 100 -2.18 18.55 2.48
C LEU A 100 -3.38 19.52 2.37
N PRO A 101 -4.55 19.03 1.90
CA PRO A 101 -5.80 19.76 1.99
C PRO A 101 -6.13 20.11 3.45
N ALA A 102 -6.67 21.30 3.68
CA ALA A 102 -6.95 21.81 5.03
C ALA A 102 -7.93 20.94 5.84
N ASN A 103 -8.90 20.30 5.15
CA ASN A 103 -9.94 19.48 5.76
C ASN A 103 -9.53 17.99 5.90
N LEU A 104 -8.34 17.60 5.43
CA LEU A 104 -7.88 16.23 5.56
C LEU A 104 -7.31 16.00 6.96
N SER A 105 -7.78 14.96 7.66
CA SER A 105 -7.23 14.59 8.96
C SER A 105 -5.80 14.05 8.83
N ASP A 106 -4.97 14.30 9.84
CA ASP A 106 -3.59 13.84 9.86
C ASP A 106 -3.51 12.30 9.81
N ALA A 107 -4.42 11.62 10.50
CA ALA A 107 -4.48 10.17 10.52
C ALA A 107 -4.82 9.62 9.13
N THR A 108 -5.81 10.19 8.44
CA THR A 108 -6.17 9.77 7.08
C THR A 108 -5.00 9.99 6.11
N ALA A 109 -4.36 11.15 6.15
CA ALA A 109 -3.23 11.46 5.27
C ALA A 109 -2.04 10.51 5.51
N ALA A 110 -1.65 10.28 6.77
CA ALA A 110 -0.57 9.37 7.12
C ALA A 110 -0.87 7.92 6.70
N ALA A 111 -2.11 7.46 6.87
CA ALA A 111 -2.52 6.11 6.52
C ALA A 111 -2.56 5.88 5.01
N LEU A 112 -3.03 6.89 4.25
CA LEU A 112 -3.37 6.76 2.84
C LEU A 112 -2.14 6.67 1.93
N ALA A 113 -1.10 7.46 2.17
CA ALA A 113 0.01 7.64 1.23
C ALA A 113 0.67 6.32 0.80
N ASN A 114 1.05 5.47 1.74
CA ASN A 114 1.64 4.16 1.42
C ASN A 114 0.67 3.25 0.65
N ALA A 115 -0.64 3.32 0.94
CA ALA A 115 -1.63 2.55 0.20
C ALA A 115 -1.81 3.07 -1.23
N VAL A 116 -1.73 4.38 -1.45
CA VAL A 116 -1.70 5.00 -2.79
C VAL A 116 -0.49 4.52 -3.58
N ILE A 117 0.68 4.49 -2.95
CA ILE A 117 1.90 3.94 -3.56
C ILE A 117 1.69 2.47 -3.97
N GLY A 118 1.09 1.65 -3.09
CA GLY A 118 0.82 0.24 -3.36
C GLY A 118 -0.37 -0.03 -4.29
N SER A 119 -1.15 0.98 -4.69
CA SER A 119 -2.32 0.81 -5.55
C SER A 119 -2.28 1.68 -6.80
N ALA A 120 -2.29 3.02 -6.67
CA ALA A 120 -2.34 3.94 -7.81
C ALA A 120 -1.13 3.79 -8.74
N MET A 121 0.08 3.63 -8.18
CA MET A 121 1.29 3.42 -8.99
C MET A 121 1.24 2.10 -9.77
N GLY A 122 0.75 1.04 -9.13
CA GLY A 122 0.56 -0.26 -9.79
C GLY A 122 -0.47 -0.18 -10.90
N LEU A 123 -1.63 0.44 -10.65
CA LEU A 123 -2.70 0.61 -11.61
C LEU A 123 -2.27 1.50 -12.78
N ARG A 124 -1.69 2.69 -12.50
CA ARG A 124 -1.36 3.69 -13.52
C ARG A 124 -0.12 3.31 -14.34
N PHE A 125 0.98 2.91 -13.70
CA PHE A 125 2.27 2.75 -14.39
C PHE A 125 2.65 1.31 -14.73
N LYS A 126 2.12 0.31 -14.02
CA LYS A 126 2.43 -1.10 -14.31
C LYS A 126 1.31 -1.78 -15.08
N ALA A 127 0.07 -1.53 -14.70
CA ALA A 127 -1.09 -2.05 -15.38
C ALA A 127 -1.56 -1.18 -16.54
N ASP A 128 -1.15 0.10 -16.61
CA ASP A 128 -1.65 1.06 -17.61
C ASP A 128 -3.18 0.98 -17.73
N ILE A 129 -3.85 1.14 -16.57
CA ILE A 129 -5.30 1.01 -16.47
C ILE A 129 -6.01 2.00 -17.39
N GLN A 130 -6.98 1.50 -18.14
CA GLN A 130 -7.79 2.31 -19.03
C GLN A 130 -9.26 2.30 -18.60
N PRO A 131 -10.01 3.40 -18.86
CA PRO A 131 -11.46 3.39 -18.70
C PRO A 131 -12.09 2.22 -19.45
N GLY A 132 -12.95 1.46 -18.75
CA GLY A 132 -13.59 0.27 -19.30
C GLY A 132 -12.89 -1.05 -18.96
N ASP A 133 -11.70 -1.04 -18.36
CA ASP A 133 -11.02 -2.25 -17.92
C ASP A 133 -11.83 -3.02 -16.85
N VAL A 134 -11.70 -4.34 -16.86
CA VAL A 134 -12.13 -5.24 -15.79
C VAL A 134 -10.92 -5.54 -14.90
N VAL A 135 -11.01 -5.17 -13.65
CA VAL A 135 -9.91 -5.24 -12.68
C VAL A 135 -10.20 -6.30 -11.63
N LEU A 136 -9.24 -7.18 -11.38
CA LEU A 136 -9.23 -8.11 -10.25
C LEU A 136 -8.25 -7.60 -9.19
N ILE A 137 -8.74 -7.42 -7.95
CA ILE A 137 -7.89 -7.08 -6.79
C ILE A 137 -7.77 -8.32 -5.91
N ASN A 138 -6.62 -8.98 -5.94
CA ASN A 138 -6.35 -10.15 -5.13
C ASN A 138 -5.83 -9.76 -3.74
N GLY A 139 -6.58 -10.10 -2.68
CA GLY A 139 -6.29 -9.66 -1.31
C GLY A 139 -6.89 -8.28 -0.99
N ALA A 140 -8.09 -8.01 -1.50
CA ALA A 140 -8.75 -6.70 -1.39
C ALA A 140 -9.22 -6.32 0.02
N THR A 141 -9.33 -7.26 0.96
CA THR A 141 -9.84 -7.01 2.32
C THR A 141 -8.85 -6.27 3.23
N GLY A 142 -7.55 -6.29 2.90
CA GLY A 142 -6.55 -5.49 3.61
C GLY A 142 -6.63 -3.99 3.29
N PHE A 143 -6.03 -3.15 4.12
CA PHE A 143 -6.07 -1.68 3.98
C PHE A 143 -5.73 -1.20 2.56
N THR A 144 -4.59 -1.62 2.00
CA THR A 144 -4.15 -1.22 0.65
C THR A 144 -5.09 -1.74 -0.43
N GLY A 145 -5.64 -2.96 -0.26
CA GLY A 145 -6.60 -3.54 -1.19
C GLY A 145 -7.94 -2.77 -1.24
N ARG A 146 -8.45 -2.32 -0.09
CA ARG A 146 -9.64 -1.45 0.01
C ARG A 146 -9.42 -0.11 -0.72
N VAL A 147 -8.23 0.46 -0.60
CA VAL A 147 -7.83 1.67 -1.34
C VAL A 147 -7.75 1.38 -2.84
N ALA A 148 -7.17 0.24 -3.25
CA ALA A 148 -7.06 -0.14 -4.65
C ALA A 148 -8.42 -0.33 -5.35
N VAL A 149 -9.42 -0.87 -4.66
CA VAL A 149 -10.80 -0.99 -5.17
C VAL A 149 -11.35 0.39 -5.54
N GLN A 150 -11.24 1.36 -4.64
CA GLN A 150 -11.73 2.72 -4.84
C GLN A 150 -10.96 3.46 -5.96
N ILE A 151 -9.64 3.33 -5.99
CA ILE A 151 -8.79 3.95 -7.02
C ILE A 151 -9.04 3.32 -8.39
N ALA A 152 -9.25 2.01 -8.49
CA ALA A 152 -9.60 1.37 -9.76
C ALA A 152 -10.92 1.91 -10.33
N LYS A 153 -11.94 2.13 -9.47
CA LYS A 153 -13.19 2.78 -9.89
C LYS A 153 -12.98 4.23 -10.29
N HIS A 154 -12.17 4.98 -9.54
CA HIS A 154 -11.84 6.37 -9.86
C HIS A 154 -11.15 6.48 -11.24
N TYR A 155 -10.26 5.54 -11.59
CA TYR A 155 -9.62 5.48 -12.89
C TYR A 155 -10.50 4.89 -14.02
N GLY A 156 -11.79 4.68 -13.73
CA GLY A 156 -12.79 4.30 -14.75
C GLY A 156 -12.88 2.81 -15.03
N ALA A 157 -12.44 1.94 -14.10
CA ALA A 157 -12.68 0.51 -14.23
C ALA A 157 -14.19 0.23 -14.40
N LYS A 158 -14.55 -0.47 -15.47
CA LYS A 158 -15.93 -0.88 -15.73
C LYS A 158 -16.42 -1.84 -14.66
N LYS A 159 -15.53 -2.71 -14.20
CA LYS A 159 -15.82 -3.73 -13.20
C LYS A 159 -14.62 -3.96 -12.30
N VAL A 160 -14.85 -4.04 -10.99
CA VAL A 160 -13.86 -4.42 -10.00
C VAL A 160 -14.30 -5.70 -9.31
N ILE A 161 -13.51 -6.75 -9.42
CA ILE A 161 -13.67 -8.05 -8.76
C ILE A 161 -12.69 -8.07 -7.58
N ALA A 162 -13.18 -8.30 -6.38
CA ALA A 162 -12.37 -8.29 -5.18
C ALA A 162 -12.29 -9.68 -4.55
N THR A 163 -11.09 -10.14 -4.17
CA THR A 163 -10.93 -11.39 -3.43
C THR A 163 -10.42 -11.16 -2.02
N GLY A 164 -10.76 -12.06 -1.11
CA GLY A 164 -10.31 -12.02 0.28
C GLY A 164 -10.80 -13.20 1.09
N ARG A 165 -10.34 -13.31 2.34
CA ARG A 165 -10.70 -14.42 3.25
C ARG A 165 -11.82 -14.06 4.23
N ASN A 166 -11.82 -12.84 4.76
CA ASN A 166 -12.81 -12.39 5.71
C ASN A 166 -14.12 -12.05 5.00
N THR A 167 -15.19 -12.77 5.28
CA THR A 167 -16.50 -12.63 4.61
C THR A 167 -17.12 -11.26 4.86
N GLN A 168 -17.06 -10.75 6.10
CA GLN A 168 -17.62 -9.43 6.41
C GLN A 168 -16.84 -8.34 5.69
N SER A 169 -15.51 -8.37 5.78
CA SER A 169 -14.66 -7.41 5.08
C SER A 169 -14.83 -7.44 3.56
N LEU A 170 -15.15 -8.61 2.97
CA LEU A 170 -15.50 -8.72 1.55
C LEU A 170 -16.82 -8.00 1.24
N GLN A 171 -17.84 -8.18 2.07
CA GLN A 171 -19.14 -7.50 1.87
C GLN A 171 -18.98 -5.96 1.92
N ASP A 172 -18.15 -5.46 2.84
CA ASP A 172 -17.88 -4.03 2.97
C ASP A 172 -17.28 -3.43 1.69
N LEU A 173 -16.55 -4.22 0.89
CA LEU A 173 -15.94 -3.76 -0.36
C LEU A 173 -16.96 -3.37 -1.43
N LEU A 174 -18.18 -3.91 -1.38
CA LEU A 174 -19.25 -3.51 -2.29
C LEU A 174 -19.61 -2.03 -2.09
N ALA A 175 -19.64 -1.56 -0.84
CA ALA A 175 -19.86 -0.14 -0.53
C ALA A 175 -18.68 0.76 -0.92
N LEU A 176 -17.48 0.18 -1.13
CA LEU A 176 -16.28 0.88 -1.59
C LEU A 176 -16.11 0.84 -3.12
N GLY A 177 -17.03 0.19 -3.84
CA GLY A 177 -17.05 0.17 -5.30
C GLY A 177 -16.61 -1.16 -5.94
N ALA A 178 -16.43 -2.25 -5.18
CA ALA A 178 -16.33 -3.56 -5.79
C ALA A 178 -17.70 -3.95 -6.40
N ASP A 179 -17.67 -4.45 -7.62
CA ASP A 179 -18.88 -4.94 -8.31
C ASP A 179 -19.17 -6.41 -7.99
N GLU A 180 -18.12 -7.18 -7.75
CA GLU A 180 -18.21 -8.59 -7.35
C GLU A 180 -17.15 -8.94 -6.32
N ILE A 181 -17.48 -9.89 -5.46
CA ILE A 181 -16.59 -10.42 -4.44
C ILE A 181 -16.45 -11.93 -4.55
N ILE A 182 -15.25 -12.45 -4.37
CA ILE A 182 -14.96 -13.89 -4.38
C ILE A 182 -14.18 -14.26 -3.13
N SER A 183 -14.72 -15.22 -2.35
CA SER A 183 -14.04 -15.70 -1.15
C SER A 183 -12.83 -16.59 -1.50
N LEU A 184 -11.72 -16.38 -0.78
CA LEU A 184 -10.57 -17.29 -0.79
C LEU A 184 -10.67 -18.40 0.27
N ASN A 185 -11.72 -18.38 1.12
CA ASN A 185 -12.03 -19.42 2.10
C ASN A 185 -13.00 -20.45 1.50
N GLN A 186 -12.64 -21.01 0.34
CA GLN A 186 -13.40 -22.04 -0.35
C GLN A 186 -12.43 -22.95 -1.12
N GLY A 187 -12.91 -24.09 -1.62
CA GLY A 187 -12.09 -24.98 -2.44
C GLY A 187 -11.68 -24.35 -3.77
N ASP A 188 -10.54 -24.77 -4.30
CA ASP A 188 -9.95 -24.27 -5.53
C ASP A 188 -10.92 -24.32 -6.72
N GLU A 189 -11.64 -25.42 -6.89
CA GLU A 189 -12.63 -25.59 -7.96
C GLU A 189 -13.73 -24.54 -7.87
N GLN A 190 -14.25 -24.31 -6.67
CA GLN A 190 -15.32 -23.32 -6.44
C GLN A 190 -14.82 -21.89 -6.71
N PHE A 191 -13.59 -21.58 -6.29
CA PHE A 191 -12.95 -20.29 -6.57
C PHE A 191 -12.81 -20.08 -8.09
N LEU A 192 -12.27 -21.06 -8.81
CA LEU A 192 -12.06 -20.98 -10.25
C LEU A 192 -13.38 -20.88 -11.03
N ASP A 193 -14.42 -21.58 -10.59
CA ASP A 193 -15.75 -21.48 -11.17
C ASP A 193 -16.37 -20.09 -10.99
N GLN A 194 -16.23 -19.51 -9.80
CA GLN A 194 -16.69 -18.13 -9.55
C GLN A 194 -15.90 -17.11 -10.37
N LEU A 195 -14.57 -17.25 -10.42
CA LEU A 195 -13.72 -16.40 -11.23
C LEU A 195 -14.06 -16.48 -12.72
N LYS A 196 -14.37 -17.66 -13.23
CA LYS A 196 -14.83 -17.87 -14.62
C LYS A 196 -16.19 -17.20 -14.85
N LYS A 197 -17.14 -17.36 -13.94
CA LYS A 197 -18.47 -16.73 -14.02
C LYS A 197 -18.37 -15.20 -14.00
N SER A 198 -17.49 -14.64 -13.18
CA SER A 198 -17.28 -13.21 -13.10
C SER A 198 -16.74 -12.57 -14.38
N GLN A 199 -16.19 -13.40 -15.29
CA GLN A 199 -15.62 -12.96 -16.58
C GLN A 199 -16.60 -13.10 -17.77
N LEU A 200 -17.83 -13.59 -17.57
CA LEU A 200 -18.79 -13.80 -18.64
C LEU A 200 -19.16 -12.51 -19.38
N ASN A 201 -19.16 -11.38 -18.68
CA ASN A 201 -19.52 -10.04 -19.21
C ASN A 201 -18.28 -9.18 -19.52
N GLY A 202 -17.10 -9.78 -19.61
CA GLY A 202 -15.85 -9.13 -19.91
C GLY A 202 -14.67 -9.82 -19.24
N PRO A 203 -13.59 -10.11 -20.00
CA PRO A 203 -12.41 -10.75 -19.43
C PRO A 203 -11.67 -9.80 -18.48
N VAL A 204 -11.03 -10.35 -17.45
CA VAL A 204 -10.11 -9.61 -16.59
C VAL A 204 -8.90 -9.17 -17.40
N GLY A 205 -8.69 -7.87 -17.50
CA GLY A 205 -7.56 -7.26 -18.21
C GLY A 205 -6.45 -6.76 -17.27
N VAL A 206 -6.79 -6.47 -16.00
CA VAL A 206 -5.85 -5.98 -14.98
C VAL A 206 -6.00 -6.81 -13.71
N ILE A 207 -4.87 -7.22 -13.15
CA ILE A 207 -4.81 -7.92 -11.86
C ILE A 207 -3.82 -7.19 -10.97
N ILE A 208 -4.28 -6.72 -9.81
CA ILE A 208 -3.43 -6.17 -8.74
C ILE A 208 -3.38 -7.19 -7.62
N ASP A 209 -2.21 -7.69 -7.31
CA ASP A 209 -2.02 -8.79 -6.40
C ASP A 209 -1.21 -8.39 -5.17
N TYR A 210 -1.82 -8.53 -3.99
CA TYR A 210 -1.20 -8.28 -2.68
C TYR A 210 -0.79 -9.56 -1.96
N LEU A 211 -1.19 -10.72 -2.47
CA LEU A 211 -1.04 -11.99 -1.76
C LEU A 211 0.12 -12.83 -2.27
N TRP A 212 0.28 -12.94 -3.60
CA TRP A 212 1.15 -13.90 -4.24
C TRP A 212 0.75 -15.35 -3.90
N GLY A 213 1.71 -16.33 -3.91
CA GLY A 213 1.46 -17.70 -3.49
C GLY A 213 0.32 -18.39 -4.25
N HIS A 214 -0.39 -19.29 -3.56
CA HIS A 214 -1.39 -20.20 -4.14
C HIS A 214 -2.52 -19.48 -4.91
N SER A 215 -3.04 -18.37 -4.38
CA SER A 215 -4.11 -17.63 -5.07
C SER A 215 -3.63 -17.02 -6.39
N ALA A 216 -2.40 -16.53 -6.44
CA ALA A 216 -1.79 -16.04 -7.68
C ALA A 216 -1.58 -17.17 -8.70
N GLU A 217 -1.13 -18.35 -8.25
CA GLU A 217 -1.02 -19.55 -9.11
C GLU A 217 -2.35 -19.94 -9.75
N MET A 218 -3.42 -19.98 -8.96
CA MET A 218 -4.76 -20.28 -9.44
C MET A 218 -5.25 -19.25 -10.48
N ILE A 219 -5.09 -17.96 -10.19
CA ILE A 219 -5.49 -16.88 -11.11
C ILE A 219 -4.70 -16.96 -12.42
N LEU A 220 -3.38 -17.09 -12.35
CA LEU A 220 -2.52 -17.23 -13.52
C LEU A 220 -2.82 -18.51 -14.30
N GLY A 221 -3.04 -19.63 -13.60
CA GLY A 221 -3.41 -20.92 -14.18
C GLY A 221 -4.75 -20.87 -14.92
N SER A 222 -5.74 -20.18 -14.38
CA SER A 222 -7.07 -20.02 -14.96
C SER A 222 -7.05 -19.25 -16.28
N SER A 223 -6.03 -18.41 -16.47
CA SER A 223 -5.88 -17.57 -17.66
C SER A 223 -5.30 -18.31 -18.86
N LYS A 224 -4.89 -19.58 -18.73
CA LYS A 224 -4.25 -20.37 -19.77
C LYS A 224 -5.08 -20.41 -21.05
N GLY A 225 -4.48 -19.97 -22.16
CA GLY A 225 -5.11 -19.95 -23.47
C GLY A 225 -5.32 -21.34 -24.07
N LYS A 226 -6.30 -21.43 -24.97
CA LYS A 226 -6.70 -22.67 -25.65
C LYS A 226 -6.32 -22.71 -27.14
N GLY A 227 -5.22 -22.02 -27.52
CA GLY A 227 -4.72 -22.03 -28.90
C GLY A 227 -5.33 -20.97 -29.83
N SER A 228 -6.03 -19.98 -29.27
CA SER A 228 -6.50 -18.79 -30.02
C SER A 228 -5.93 -17.51 -29.42
N PHE A 229 -6.04 -16.40 -30.13
CA PHE A 229 -5.65 -15.08 -29.59
C PHE A 229 -6.42 -14.76 -28.31
N THR A 230 -5.71 -14.20 -27.32
CA THR A 230 -6.28 -13.83 -26.03
C THR A 230 -6.19 -12.33 -25.80
N ASN A 231 -7.06 -11.81 -24.94
CA ASN A 231 -6.95 -10.44 -24.48
C ASN A 231 -5.66 -10.29 -23.65
N LYS A 232 -5.11 -9.07 -23.64
CA LYS A 232 -3.95 -8.74 -22.83
C LYS A 232 -4.33 -8.77 -21.36
N ILE A 233 -3.57 -9.50 -20.55
CA ILE A 233 -3.65 -9.53 -19.09
C ILE A 233 -2.41 -8.87 -18.52
N ARG A 234 -2.61 -7.87 -17.69
CA ARG A 234 -1.56 -7.14 -16.96
C ARG A 234 -1.64 -7.53 -15.50
N PHE A 235 -0.78 -8.45 -15.10
CA PHE A 235 -0.68 -8.94 -13.70
C PHE A 235 0.43 -8.16 -12.98
N VAL A 236 0.07 -7.46 -11.91
CA VAL A 236 0.98 -6.64 -11.10
C VAL A 236 1.07 -7.21 -9.69
N SER A 237 2.23 -7.77 -9.35
CA SER A 237 2.54 -8.19 -7.98
C SER A 237 2.98 -6.98 -7.17
N VAL A 238 2.26 -6.69 -6.07
CA VAL A 238 2.52 -5.58 -5.15
C VAL A 238 2.97 -6.10 -3.78
N GLY A 239 2.47 -7.25 -3.37
CA GLY A 239 2.79 -7.88 -2.10
C GLY A 239 2.91 -9.39 -2.20
N SER A 240 3.43 -10.01 -1.12
CA SER A 240 3.64 -11.46 -1.03
C SER A 240 3.22 -11.98 0.36
N VAL A 241 2.03 -11.58 0.81
CA VAL A 241 1.56 -11.88 2.18
C VAL A 241 1.40 -13.39 2.42
N THR A 242 1.08 -14.17 1.38
CA THR A 242 0.84 -15.61 1.50
C THR A 242 1.98 -16.49 0.99
N GLY A 243 3.08 -15.89 0.56
CA GLY A 243 4.27 -16.63 0.11
C GLY A 243 5.13 -15.81 -0.83
N ASP A 244 6.41 -16.14 -0.93
CA ASP A 244 7.38 -15.42 -1.78
C ASP A 244 7.60 -16.12 -3.13
N LEU A 245 7.19 -17.37 -3.26
CA LEU A 245 7.37 -18.19 -4.46
C LEU A 245 6.04 -18.64 -5.04
N ILE A 246 5.99 -18.77 -6.37
CA ILE A 246 4.91 -19.40 -7.11
C ILE A 246 5.45 -20.38 -8.14
N GLN A 247 4.62 -21.36 -8.53
CA GLN A 247 4.85 -22.21 -9.69
C GLN A 247 4.12 -21.64 -10.91
N LEU A 248 4.87 -21.26 -11.91
CA LEU A 248 4.33 -20.72 -13.18
C LEU A 248 4.83 -21.54 -14.36
N SER A 249 3.91 -22.19 -15.08
CA SER A 249 4.29 -23.00 -16.22
C SER A 249 4.63 -22.13 -17.45
N ALA A 250 5.67 -22.55 -18.21
CA ALA A 250 6.00 -21.90 -19.47
C ALA A 250 4.83 -21.96 -20.50
N ALA A 251 3.93 -22.93 -20.37
CA ALA A 251 2.75 -23.04 -21.21
C ALA A 251 1.77 -21.87 -20.94
N ASN A 252 1.62 -21.43 -19.69
CA ASN A 252 0.81 -20.24 -19.36
C ASN A 252 1.35 -19.00 -20.08
N LEU A 253 2.67 -18.74 -19.96
CA LEU A 253 3.29 -17.58 -20.58
C LEU A 253 3.20 -17.58 -22.12
N ARG A 254 3.19 -18.75 -22.77
CA ARG A 254 3.15 -18.85 -24.22
C ARG A 254 1.74 -18.91 -24.81
N SER A 255 0.74 -19.28 -24.02
CA SER A 255 -0.63 -19.48 -24.48
C SER A 255 -1.56 -18.29 -24.26
N VAL A 256 -1.12 -17.27 -23.55
CA VAL A 256 -1.91 -16.07 -23.23
C VAL A 256 -1.04 -14.82 -23.39
N ASN A 257 -1.64 -13.72 -23.83
CA ASN A 257 -0.96 -12.41 -23.88
C ASN A 257 -0.84 -11.85 -22.45
N LEU A 258 0.11 -12.40 -21.67
CA LEU A 258 0.34 -12.10 -20.27
C LEU A 258 1.56 -11.18 -20.10
N GLN A 259 1.36 -10.08 -19.42
CA GLN A 259 2.41 -9.22 -18.87
C GLN A 259 2.43 -9.40 -17.35
N LEU A 260 3.48 -10.01 -16.82
CA LEU A 260 3.71 -10.18 -15.38
C LEU A 260 4.79 -9.19 -14.93
N THR A 261 4.47 -8.33 -13.97
CA THR A 261 5.37 -7.29 -13.48
C THR A 261 5.22 -7.09 -11.99
N GLY A 262 6.21 -6.46 -11.35
CA GLY A 262 6.18 -6.08 -9.95
C GLY A 262 5.99 -4.57 -9.76
N SER A 263 5.40 -4.18 -8.64
CA SER A 263 5.27 -2.79 -8.19
C SER A 263 5.82 -2.64 -6.77
N GLY A 264 7.01 -2.10 -6.66
CA GLY A 264 7.71 -1.79 -5.41
C GLY A 264 8.71 -0.66 -5.65
N LEU A 265 9.27 -0.09 -4.58
CA LEU A 265 10.14 1.10 -4.64
C LEU A 265 11.25 1.00 -5.68
N GLY A 266 11.89 -0.16 -5.80
CA GLY A 266 12.96 -0.39 -6.77
C GLY A 266 12.50 -0.63 -8.21
N SER A 267 11.19 -0.68 -8.47
CA SER A 267 10.64 -0.99 -9.78
C SER A 267 10.15 0.23 -10.57
N TRP A 268 10.26 1.43 -10.01
CA TRP A 268 9.80 2.67 -10.64
C TRP A 268 10.97 3.52 -11.12
N SER A 269 10.73 4.28 -12.20
CA SER A 269 11.67 5.30 -12.66
C SER A 269 11.61 6.56 -11.78
N ASN A 270 12.68 7.36 -11.81
CA ASN A 270 12.69 8.65 -11.13
C ASN A 270 11.53 9.57 -11.57
N ASP A 271 11.15 9.52 -12.85
CA ASP A 271 10.03 10.30 -13.36
C ASP A 271 8.70 9.85 -12.77
N GLN A 272 8.48 8.53 -12.64
CA GLN A 272 7.31 7.99 -11.98
C GLN A 272 7.25 8.38 -10.50
N VAL A 273 8.39 8.39 -9.81
CA VAL A 273 8.47 8.86 -8.41
C VAL A 273 8.16 10.36 -8.32
N ARG A 274 8.66 11.19 -9.25
CA ARG A 274 8.28 12.61 -9.29
C ARG A 274 6.78 12.80 -9.47
N LEU A 275 6.15 12.09 -10.41
CA LEU A 275 4.71 12.11 -10.63
C LEU A 275 3.90 11.63 -9.43
N LEU A 276 4.44 10.71 -8.62
CA LEU A 276 3.80 10.31 -7.36
C LEU A 276 3.59 11.51 -6.43
N PHE A 277 4.62 12.36 -6.25
CA PHE A 277 4.57 13.50 -5.33
C PHE A 277 3.91 14.74 -5.94
N SER A 278 4.04 14.95 -7.25
CA SER A 278 3.50 16.14 -7.91
C SER A 278 2.05 16.01 -8.40
N GLU A 279 1.56 14.80 -8.63
CA GLU A 279 0.22 14.56 -9.19
C GLU A 279 -0.59 13.56 -8.36
N ILE A 280 -0.08 12.33 -8.17
CA ILE A 280 -0.89 11.22 -7.67
C ILE A 280 -1.26 11.40 -6.20
N LEU A 281 -0.30 11.68 -5.32
CA LEU A 281 -0.60 11.90 -3.90
C LEU A 281 -1.49 13.13 -3.68
N PRO A 282 -1.23 14.30 -4.32
CA PRO A 282 -2.14 15.44 -4.24
C PRO A 282 -3.58 15.10 -4.67
N GLU A 283 -3.76 14.38 -5.79
CA GLU A 283 -5.07 13.93 -6.26
C GLU A 283 -5.76 13.03 -5.23
N MET A 284 -5.08 12.03 -4.71
CA MET A 284 -5.65 11.07 -3.76
C MET A 284 -5.96 11.71 -2.40
N PHE A 285 -5.13 12.64 -1.93
CA PHE A 285 -5.42 13.44 -0.73
C PHE A 285 -6.64 14.34 -0.92
N GLN A 286 -6.79 14.94 -2.10
CA GLN A 286 -7.98 15.72 -2.40
C GLN A 286 -9.24 14.85 -2.45
N LEU A 287 -9.19 13.66 -3.07
CA LEU A 287 -10.31 12.71 -3.07
C LEU A 287 -10.70 12.28 -1.64
N ALA A 288 -9.72 12.07 -0.77
CA ALA A 288 -9.98 11.73 0.63
C ALA A 288 -10.58 12.93 1.39
N SER A 289 -10.08 14.13 1.17
CA SER A 289 -10.62 15.37 1.73
C SER A 289 -12.07 15.63 1.31
N ASP A 290 -12.41 15.27 0.05
CA ASP A 290 -13.78 15.36 -0.50
C ASP A 290 -14.69 14.21 -0.05
N GLY A 291 -14.21 13.25 0.74
CA GLY A 291 -14.95 12.05 1.17
C GLY A 291 -15.19 11.00 0.07
N LYS A 292 -14.53 11.15 -1.09
CA LYS A 292 -14.63 10.24 -2.24
C LYS A 292 -13.71 9.02 -2.12
N LEU A 293 -12.60 9.15 -1.38
CA LEU A 293 -11.70 8.05 -1.03
C LEU A 293 -11.75 7.85 0.49
N LYS A 294 -12.25 6.70 0.92
CA LYS A 294 -12.53 6.41 2.32
C LYS A 294 -11.51 5.42 2.88
N VAL A 295 -10.98 5.72 4.04
CA VAL A 295 -10.11 4.82 4.80
C VAL A 295 -10.50 4.84 6.28
N GLU A 296 -10.19 3.77 6.98
CA GLU A 296 -10.44 3.64 8.41
C GLU A 296 -9.11 3.57 9.16
N THR A 297 -8.99 4.34 10.25
CA THR A 297 -7.78 4.43 11.05
C THR A 297 -8.07 4.15 12.52
N ILE A 298 -7.07 3.59 13.20
CA ILE A 298 -7.02 3.49 14.67
C ILE A 298 -5.89 4.40 15.11
N GLU A 299 -6.23 5.44 15.86
CA GLU A 299 -5.26 6.41 16.35
C GLU A 299 -4.77 6.05 17.74
N VAL A 300 -3.45 6.08 17.94
CA VAL A 300 -2.80 5.78 19.22
C VAL A 300 -1.64 6.75 19.46
N ASN A 301 -1.47 7.19 20.68
CA ASN A 301 -0.38 8.10 21.02
C ASN A 301 1.00 7.41 21.00
N LEU A 302 2.05 8.14 20.57
CA LEU A 302 3.43 7.65 20.48
C LEU A 302 3.95 7.00 21.77
N LYS A 303 3.54 7.50 22.94
CA LYS A 303 3.93 6.94 24.25
C LYS A 303 3.58 5.46 24.42
N ASN A 304 2.59 4.96 23.71
CA ASN A 304 2.12 3.58 23.80
C ASN A 304 2.76 2.67 22.72
N ILE A 305 3.80 3.13 22.04
CA ILE A 305 4.36 2.45 20.85
C ILE A 305 4.73 0.99 21.10
N ALA A 306 5.30 0.67 22.25
CA ALA A 306 5.71 -0.69 22.59
C ALA A 306 4.52 -1.66 22.64
N ASP A 307 3.40 -1.22 23.23
CA ASP A 307 2.20 -2.04 23.41
C ASP A 307 1.47 -2.28 22.08
N ILE A 308 1.50 -1.29 21.19
CA ILE A 308 0.75 -1.32 19.93
C ILE A 308 1.54 -1.83 18.74
N TRP A 309 2.87 -1.93 18.83
CA TRP A 309 3.72 -2.28 17.70
C TRP A 309 3.32 -3.59 17.03
N ASN A 310 2.97 -4.60 17.83
CA ASN A 310 2.54 -5.90 17.36
C ASN A 310 1.01 -6.06 17.30
N LEU A 311 0.26 -4.98 17.56
CA LEU A 311 -1.20 -5.05 17.44
C LEU A 311 -1.58 -5.51 16.04
N ASP A 312 -2.36 -6.59 15.97
CA ASP A 312 -2.99 -7.02 14.74
C ASP A 312 -4.21 -6.15 14.49
N VAL A 313 -4.13 -5.34 13.45
CA VAL A 313 -5.23 -4.49 12.99
C VAL A 313 -5.87 -5.21 11.82
N SER A 314 -6.86 -6.02 12.15
CA SER A 314 -7.70 -6.73 11.17
C SER A 314 -8.67 -5.77 10.46
N ASP A 315 -9.46 -6.30 9.54
CA ASP A 315 -10.63 -5.64 8.93
C ASP A 315 -10.33 -4.39 8.07
N GLY A 316 -9.11 -4.29 7.56
CA GLY A 316 -8.76 -3.26 6.58
C GLY A 316 -8.57 -1.86 7.18
N GLN A 317 -8.38 -1.76 8.49
CA GLN A 317 -7.99 -0.53 9.18
C GLN A 317 -6.48 -0.31 9.16
N ARG A 318 -6.04 0.91 9.45
CA ARG A 318 -4.62 1.27 9.58
C ARG A 318 -4.34 1.89 10.94
N LEU A 319 -3.32 1.35 11.61
CA LEU A 319 -2.83 1.92 12.85
C LEU A 319 -2.02 3.19 12.54
N VAL A 320 -2.38 4.29 13.20
CA VAL A 320 -1.72 5.59 13.07
C VAL A 320 -1.28 6.06 14.45
N VAL A 321 -0.01 6.39 14.56
CA VAL A 321 0.57 6.98 15.76
C VAL A 321 0.45 8.50 15.67
N THR A 322 -0.19 9.11 16.66
CA THR A 322 -0.24 10.56 16.85
C THR A 322 0.88 11.02 17.78
N ILE A 323 1.46 12.18 17.48
CA ILE A 323 2.65 12.72 18.12
C ILE A 323 2.36 14.06 18.76
#